data_5a925d2a7d4faa792a0e0a9db53c754a
#
_entry.id   5a925d2a7d4faa792a0e0a9db53c754a
#
_cell.length_a   1.000
_cell.length_b   1.000
_cell.length_c   1.000
_cell.angle_alpha   90.00
_cell.angle_beta   90.00
_cell.angle_gamma   90.00
#
_symmetry.space_group_name_H-M   'P 1'
#
loop_
_entity.id
_entity.type
_entity.pdbx_description
1 polymer ?
#
loop_
_entity_poly.entity_id
_entity_poly.type
_entity_poly.pdbx_seq_one_letter_code
_entity_poly.pdbx_strand_id
1 'polypeptide(L)'
;EIGSGLVGSEMCIRDSRMSVDIGKILKGIGQRIGVAKSNIYVQDYKESFCNYMLYQPKELWHYEAALFHCDRYEVRAYMLRKLRTGIGKGADTFVTVDEVASAQMKELAAVYPVLNVDRAKAADNRFKQFVQSVFDKKLVSSVFLTGEGFENNWYPLSLKVLCNGRRAFLGNNLYSKGACYTAYRRSLDYKGGPIYLDDTKMTEQICLKMRINGQDEWYPVVPWGTRWYESDMQFEVLLEEVEDIEIHIESLTGNEMRVETVSMEELPKRKDYALRLQVKTLFLDEKTCKISFKDIGFGEFFPATDFYEEKEIHLGGNDGQFNSLL
;
A
#
# COMPACT_ATOMS: atom_id res chain seq x y z
N GLU A 1 -23.37 9.02 7.42
CA GLU A 1 -22.77 10.05 6.54
C GLU A 1 -21.50 9.47 5.93
N ILE A 2 -21.53 9.20 4.64
CA ILE A 2 -20.35 8.77 3.88
C ILE A 2 -19.54 10.04 3.63
N GLY A 3 -18.43 10.19 4.36
CA GLY A 3 -17.52 11.29 4.14
C GLY A 3 -17.07 11.31 2.68
N SER A 4 -17.30 12.42 1.99
CA SER A 4 -16.88 12.65 0.62
C SER A 4 -15.36 12.58 0.53
N GLY A 5 -14.85 11.44 0.05
CA GLY A 5 -13.43 11.32 -0.29
C GLY A 5 -13.12 12.27 -1.44
N LEU A 6 -12.21 13.20 -1.25
CA LEU A 6 -11.62 13.98 -2.33
C LEU A 6 -10.88 13.02 -3.25
N VAL A 7 -11.45 12.74 -4.42
CA VAL A 7 -10.76 12.07 -5.50
C VAL A 7 -9.87 13.11 -6.15
N GLY A 8 -8.59 13.10 -5.80
CA GLY A 8 -7.62 14.03 -6.35
C GLY A 8 -7.32 13.71 -7.80
N SER A 9 -7.30 14.76 -8.60
CA SER A 9 -6.93 14.80 -9.99
C SER A 9 -5.51 14.29 -10.27
N GLU A 10 -5.40 13.58 -11.34
CA GLU A 10 -4.33 13.41 -12.31
C GLU A 10 -2.95 14.03 -11.99
N MET A 11 -2.15 13.33 -11.19
CA MET A 11 -0.72 13.49 -11.29
C MET A 11 -0.03 12.15 -11.03
N CYS A 12 0.44 11.52 -12.09
CA CYS A 12 1.35 10.38 -12.01
C CYS A 12 2.67 10.84 -11.41
N ILE A 13 2.85 10.56 -10.15
CA ILE A 13 4.07 10.87 -9.43
C ILE A 13 4.97 9.66 -9.58
N ARG A 14 6.05 9.82 -10.32
CA ARG A 14 7.09 8.79 -10.53
C ARG A 14 8.09 8.73 -9.37
N ASP A 15 8.10 9.72 -8.47
CA ASP A 15 9.05 9.83 -7.36
C ASP A 15 8.30 9.65 -6.04
N SER A 16 8.75 8.70 -5.22
CA SER A 16 8.18 8.41 -3.91
C SER A 16 8.18 9.63 -2.97
N ARG A 17 9.22 10.49 -3.04
CA ARG A 17 9.29 11.72 -2.25
C ARG A 17 8.22 12.73 -2.65
N MET A 18 8.00 12.90 -3.96
CA MET A 18 6.97 13.79 -4.47
C MET A 18 5.56 13.30 -4.11
N SER A 19 5.36 11.99 -4.02
CA SER A 19 4.14 11.34 -3.52
C SER A 19 3.85 11.70 -2.06
N VAL A 20 4.88 11.68 -1.20
CA VAL A 20 4.77 12.06 0.21
C VAL A 20 4.36 13.52 0.37
N ASP A 21 4.98 14.43 -0.39
CA ASP A 21 4.71 15.87 -0.27
C ASP A 21 3.30 16.23 -0.76
N ILE A 22 2.85 15.64 -1.85
CA ILE A 22 1.46 15.79 -2.30
C ILE A 22 0.48 15.20 -1.30
N GLY A 23 0.78 14.05 -0.73
CA GLY A 23 -0.01 13.47 0.35
C GLY A 23 -0.18 14.43 1.53
N LYS A 24 0.89 15.10 1.95
CA LYS A 24 0.84 16.13 3.01
C LYS A 24 -0.02 17.33 2.61
N ILE A 25 0.13 17.82 1.38
CA ILE A 25 -0.67 18.94 0.86
C ILE A 25 -2.15 18.60 0.83
N LEU A 26 -2.53 17.42 0.31
CA LEU A 26 -3.91 16.96 0.23
C LEU A 26 -4.52 16.76 1.63
N LYS A 27 -3.75 16.20 2.57
CA LYS A 27 -4.17 16.10 3.98
C LYS A 27 -4.39 17.49 4.60
N GLY A 28 -3.51 18.46 4.31
CA GLY A 28 -3.65 19.85 4.75
C GLY A 28 -4.90 20.52 4.19
N ILE A 29 -5.23 20.29 2.92
CA ILE A 29 -6.47 20.79 2.29
C ILE A 29 -7.69 20.19 2.97
N GLY A 30 -7.71 18.85 3.19
CA GLY A 30 -8.81 18.16 3.87
C GLY A 30 -9.06 18.72 5.27
N GLN A 31 -8.00 19.01 6.05
CA GLN A 31 -8.12 19.63 7.36
C GLN A 31 -8.73 21.04 7.31
N ARG A 32 -8.34 21.85 6.30
CA ARG A 32 -8.89 23.20 6.12
C ARG A 32 -10.38 23.23 5.79
N ILE A 33 -10.91 22.17 5.16
CA ILE A 33 -12.36 22.04 4.91
C ILE A 33 -13.09 21.32 6.05
N GLY A 34 -12.44 21.12 7.20
CA GLY A 34 -13.06 20.61 8.43
C GLY A 34 -13.06 19.09 8.61
N VAL A 35 -12.32 18.34 7.77
CA VAL A 35 -12.20 16.89 7.96
C VAL A 35 -11.11 16.59 9.00
N ALA A 36 -11.41 15.75 9.99
CA ALA A 36 -10.45 15.33 11.00
C ALA A 36 -9.27 14.59 10.33
N LYS A 37 -8.03 14.85 10.80
CA LYS A 37 -6.80 14.27 10.20
C LYS A 37 -6.84 12.73 10.12
N SER A 38 -7.42 12.07 11.11
CA SER A 38 -7.61 10.62 11.15
C SER A 38 -8.51 10.08 10.04
N ASN A 39 -9.39 10.93 9.50
CA ASN A 39 -10.38 10.56 8.47
C ASN A 39 -9.92 10.93 7.06
N ILE A 40 -8.70 11.45 6.90
CA ILE A 40 -8.13 11.79 5.59
C ILE A 40 -7.12 10.72 5.22
N TYR A 41 -7.40 10.01 4.13
CA TYR A 41 -6.51 9.04 3.53
C TYR A 41 -6.28 9.37 2.07
N VAL A 42 -5.01 9.44 1.67
CA VAL A 42 -4.60 9.74 0.30
C VAL A 42 -4.06 8.47 -0.33
N GLN A 43 -4.58 8.11 -1.49
CA GLN A 43 -4.15 6.95 -2.27
C GLN A 43 -4.01 7.30 -3.75
N ASP A 44 -3.18 6.57 -4.45
CA ASP A 44 -2.99 6.73 -5.89
C ASP A 44 -4.00 5.89 -6.70
N TYR A 45 -3.90 5.96 -8.02
CA TYR A 45 -4.76 5.20 -8.94
C TYR A 45 -4.52 3.69 -8.84
N LYS A 46 -3.29 3.24 -8.57
CA LYS A 46 -2.94 1.83 -8.44
C LYS A 46 -3.60 1.23 -7.20
N GLU A 47 -3.50 1.92 -6.06
CA GLU A 47 -4.16 1.50 -4.83
C GLU A 47 -5.69 1.54 -4.96
N SER A 48 -6.24 2.55 -5.64
CA SER A 48 -7.68 2.63 -5.93
C SER A 48 -8.15 1.47 -6.81
N PHE A 49 -7.39 1.12 -7.84
CA PHE A 49 -7.69 -0.04 -8.68
C PHE A 49 -7.62 -1.34 -7.88
N CYS A 50 -6.58 -1.51 -7.07
CA CYS A 50 -6.47 -2.67 -6.19
C CYS A 50 -7.68 -2.80 -5.28
N ASN A 51 -8.01 -1.76 -4.52
CA ASN A 51 -9.15 -1.79 -3.60
C ASN A 51 -10.49 -2.00 -4.33
N TYR A 52 -10.66 -1.47 -5.55
CA TYR A 52 -11.80 -1.79 -6.37
C TYR A 52 -11.87 -3.30 -6.69
N MET A 53 -10.76 -3.90 -7.10
CA MET A 53 -10.69 -5.32 -7.49
C MET A 53 -10.93 -6.28 -6.31
N LEU A 54 -10.46 -5.93 -5.11
CA LEU A 54 -10.65 -6.76 -3.90
C LEU A 54 -12.13 -6.94 -3.53
N TYR A 55 -13.01 -6.03 -3.96
CA TYR A 55 -14.47 -6.12 -3.78
C TYR A 55 -15.19 -6.74 -4.98
N GLN A 56 -14.46 -7.11 -6.03
CA GLN A 56 -15.06 -7.81 -7.16
C GLN A 56 -15.09 -9.33 -6.92
N PRO A 57 -15.97 -10.08 -7.63
CA PRO A 57 -15.94 -11.53 -7.61
C PRO A 57 -14.54 -12.08 -7.94
N LYS A 58 -14.12 -13.13 -7.20
CA LYS A 58 -12.78 -13.71 -7.33
C LYS A 58 -12.44 -14.19 -8.74
N GLU A 59 -13.44 -14.53 -9.54
CA GLU A 59 -13.29 -14.95 -10.93
C GLU A 59 -12.70 -13.84 -11.81
N LEU A 60 -12.89 -12.56 -11.45
CA LEU A 60 -12.35 -11.43 -12.20
C LEU A 60 -10.86 -11.19 -11.96
N TRP A 61 -10.30 -11.75 -10.90
CA TRP A 61 -8.88 -11.65 -10.55
C TRP A 61 -8.30 -12.99 -10.03
N HIS A 62 -8.83 -14.07 -10.59
CA HIS A 62 -8.29 -15.41 -10.33
C HIS A 62 -6.82 -15.50 -10.77
N TYR A 63 -6.54 -15.06 -11.99
CA TYR A 63 -5.19 -14.73 -12.47
C TYR A 63 -4.93 -13.23 -12.30
N GLU A 64 -4.11 -12.65 -13.15
CA GLU A 64 -3.88 -11.21 -13.17
C GLU A 64 -5.13 -10.43 -13.63
N ALA A 65 -5.26 -9.17 -13.20
CA ALA A 65 -6.25 -8.24 -13.73
C ALA A 65 -5.55 -7.03 -14.32
N ALA A 66 -5.91 -6.66 -15.55
CA ALA A 66 -5.30 -5.56 -16.28
C ALA A 66 -6.15 -4.29 -16.23
N LEU A 67 -5.49 -3.15 -16.11
CA LEU A 67 -6.08 -1.82 -16.24
C LEU A 67 -5.33 -1.05 -17.32
N PHE A 68 -6.05 -0.59 -18.33
CA PHE A 68 -5.55 0.37 -19.30
C PHE A 68 -6.13 1.74 -18.96
N HIS A 69 -5.28 2.69 -18.70
CA HIS A 69 -5.65 4.08 -18.49
C HIS A 69 -5.20 4.90 -19.69
N CYS A 70 -6.15 5.55 -20.35
CA CYS A 70 -5.89 6.41 -21.49
C CYS A 70 -6.19 7.86 -21.13
N ASP A 71 -5.14 8.66 -20.98
CA ASP A 71 -5.22 10.09 -20.79
C ASP A 71 -4.70 10.78 -22.06
N ARG A 72 -5.56 11.54 -22.72
CA ARG A 72 -5.32 12.29 -23.97
C ARG A 72 -4.50 11.52 -25.01
N TYR A 73 -3.16 11.45 -24.85
CA TYR A 73 -2.25 10.86 -25.83
C TYR A 73 -1.37 9.74 -25.25
N GLU A 74 -1.54 9.42 -23.98
CA GLU A 74 -0.78 8.38 -23.32
C GLU A 74 -1.71 7.26 -22.86
N VAL A 75 -1.33 6.03 -23.22
CA VAL A 75 -1.96 4.83 -22.68
C VAL A 75 -0.97 4.15 -21.76
N ARG A 76 -1.38 3.91 -20.52
CA ARG A 76 -0.62 3.14 -19.53
C ARG A 76 -1.35 1.84 -19.22
N ALA A 77 -0.58 0.79 -19.09
CA ALA A 77 -1.07 -0.53 -18.72
C ALA A 77 -0.58 -0.87 -17.31
N TYR A 78 -1.51 -1.19 -16.44
CA TYR A 78 -1.24 -1.66 -15.08
C TYR A 78 -1.70 -3.10 -14.92
N MET A 79 -1.00 -3.86 -14.09
CA MET A 79 -1.31 -5.25 -13.83
C MET A 79 -1.40 -5.50 -12.33
N LEU A 80 -2.56 -5.94 -11.87
CA LEU A 80 -2.76 -6.43 -10.50
C LEU A 80 -2.33 -7.88 -10.42
N ARG A 81 -1.48 -8.19 -9.45
CA ARG A 81 -0.89 -9.50 -9.21
C ARG A 81 -0.93 -9.89 -7.74
N LYS A 82 -1.00 -11.19 -7.49
CA LYS A 82 -0.75 -11.76 -6.16
C LYS A 82 0.73 -12.04 -6.00
N LEU A 83 1.30 -11.60 -4.90
CA LEU A 83 2.69 -11.86 -4.59
C LEU A 83 2.86 -13.28 -4.04
N ARG A 84 3.95 -13.93 -4.41
CA ARG A 84 4.38 -15.21 -3.85
C ARG A 84 5.24 -14.90 -2.62
N THR A 85 4.71 -15.09 -1.44
CA THR A 85 5.44 -14.89 -0.19
C THR A 85 5.96 -16.22 0.36
N GLY A 86 7.09 -16.19 1.06
CA GLY A 86 7.63 -17.35 1.76
C GLY A 86 6.86 -17.72 3.04
N ILE A 87 5.89 -16.89 3.43
CA ILE A 87 5.11 -17.06 4.67
C ILE A 87 4.11 -18.22 4.51
N GLY A 88 4.02 -19.07 5.53
CA GLY A 88 3.29 -20.34 5.51
C GLY A 88 1.77 -20.22 5.33
N LYS A 89 1.10 -21.37 5.20
CA LYS A 89 -0.35 -21.47 5.01
C LYS A 89 -1.10 -20.80 6.16
N GLY A 90 -1.91 -19.77 5.82
CA GLY A 90 -2.69 -18.96 6.78
C GLY A 90 -2.23 -17.52 6.87
N ALA A 91 -1.11 -17.19 6.23
CA ALA A 91 -0.61 -15.84 6.16
C ALA A 91 -1.48 -14.94 5.25
N ASP A 92 -1.35 -13.64 5.45
CA ASP A 92 -1.99 -12.62 4.63
C ASP A 92 -1.64 -12.78 3.15
N THR A 93 -2.61 -12.53 2.28
CA THR A 93 -2.37 -12.49 0.85
C THR A 93 -1.90 -11.09 0.47
N PHE A 94 -0.75 -10.99 -0.16
CA PHE A 94 -0.21 -9.71 -0.63
C PHE A 94 -0.50 -9.53 -2.12
N VAL A 95 -0.80 -8.30 -2.50
CA VAL A 95 -1.11 -7.93 -3.88
C VAL A 95 -0.39 -6.64 -4.26
N THR A 96 0.02 -6.53 -5.52
CA THR A 96 0.60 -5.31 -6.09
C THR A 96 -0.11 -4.90 -7.37
N VAL A 97 0.05 -3.64 -7.76
CA VAL A 97 -0.37 -3.11 -9.06
C VAL A 97 0.81 -2.38 -9.68
N ASP A 98 1.37 -2.99 -10.72
CA ASP A 98 2.56 -2.46 -11.38
C ASP A 98 2.21 -1.83 -12.73
N GLU A 99 2.85 -0.72 -13.07
CA GLU A 99 2.85 -0.21 -14.45
C GLU A 99 3.76 -1.11 -15.28
N VAL A 100 3.16 -1.89 -16.17
CA VAL A 100 3.88 -2.88 -16.99
C VAL A 100 4.29 -2.37 -18.34
N ALA A 101 3.63 -1.32 -18.84
CA ALA A 101 3.95 -0.66 -20.11
C ALA A 101 3.26 0.70 -20.19
N SER A 102 3.89 1.62 -20.94
CA SER A 102 3.26 2.87 -21.37
C SER A 102 3.59 3.18 -22.83
N ALA A 103 2.69 3.86 -23.51
CA ALA A 103 2.90 4.27 -24.90
C ALA A 103 2.29 5.64 -25.17
N GLN A 104 3.10 6.50 -25.78
CA GLN A 104 2.60 7.75 -26.34
C GLN A 104 1.92 7.45 -27.68
N MET A 105 0.65 7.83 -27.81
CA MET A 105 -0.16 7.58 -29.00
C MET A 105 -0.63 8.89 -29.57
N LYS A 106 0.19 9.51 -30.43
CA LYS A 106 -0.15 10.78 -31.11
C LYS A 106 -1.44 10.68 -31.95
N GLU A 107 -1.75 9.48 -32.42
CA GLU A 107 -2.96 9.16 -33.16
C GLU A 107 -4.23 9.41 -32.35
N LEU A 108 -4.16 9.30 -31.01
CA LEU A 108 -5.30 9.58 -30.13
C LEU A 108 -5.71 11.06 -30.16
N ALA A 109 -4.79 11.97 -30.46
CA ALA A 109 -5.10 13.39 -30.65
C ALA A 109 -6.19 13.64 -31.71
N ALA A 110 -6.32 12.71 -32.65
CA ALA A 110 -7.31 12.80 -33.72
C ALA A 110 -8.67 12.16 -33.37
N VAL A 111 -8.76 11.51 -32.21
CA VAL A 111 -9.97 10.86 -31.70
C VAL A 111 -10.83 11.82 -30.88
N TYR A 112 -10.27 12.99 -30.52
CA TYR A 112 -10.95 14.01 -29.74
C TYR A 112 -11.20 15.29 -30.56
N PRO A 113 -12.44 15.60 -30.88
CA PRO A 113 -13.59 14.70 -31.10
C PRO A 113 -13.35 13.83 -32.33
N VAL A 114 -13.95 12.64 -32.40
CA VAL A 114 -13.78 11.67 -33.50
C VAL A 114 -14.24 12.29 -34.82
N LEU A 115 -13.36 12.95 -35.53
CA LEU A 115 -13.67 13.64 -36.79
C LEU A 115 -13.16 12.88 -38.04
N ASN A 116 -12.29 11.86 -37.87
CA ASN A 116 -11.68 11.17 -39.00
C ASN A 116 -11.58 9.66 -38.76
N VAL A 117 -12.31 8.88 -39.57
CA VAL A 117 -12.38 7.42 -39.47
C VAL A 117 -11.05 6.73 -39.71
N ASP A 118 -10.24 7.24 -40.64
CA ASP A 118 -8.92 6.63 -40.95
C ASP A 118 -7.94 6.79 -39.80
N ARG A 119 -7.93 7.93 -39.17
CA ARG A 119 -7.09 8.17 -37.98
C ARG A 119 -7.53 7.35 -36.78
N ALA A 120 -8.85 7.20 -36.56
CA ALA A 120 -9.39 6.32 -35.54
C ALA A 120 -8.96 4.87 -35.77
N LYS A 121 -8.99 4.39 -37.03
CA LYS A 121 -8.52 3.06 -37.41
C LYS A 121 -7.02 2.88 -37.21
N ALA A 122 -6.21 3.90 -37.49
CA ALA A 122 -4.76 3.87 -37.21
C ALA A 122 -4.48 3.80 -35.71
N ALA A 123 -5.18 4.61 -34.90
CA ALA A 123 -5.10 4.57 -33.44
C ALA A 123 -5.49 3.19 -32.87
N ASP A 124 -6.59 2.59 -33.38
CA ASP A 124 -7.04 1.26 -32.95
C ASP A 124 -6.01 0.17 -33.29
N ASN A 125 -5.43 0.20 -34.48
CA ASN A 125 -4.37 -0.76 -34.85
C ASN A 125 -3.14 -0.63 -33.93
N ARG A 126 -2.75 0.58 -33.59
CA ARG A 126 -1.61 0.81 -32.68
C ARG A 126 -1.94 0.37 -31.26
N PHE A 127 -3.12 0.70 -30.76
CA PHE A 127 -3.57 0.23 -29.46
C PHE A 127 -3.69 -1.29 -29.41
N LYS A 128 -4.20 -1.92 -30.46
CA LYS A 128 -4.22 -3.39 -30.59
C LYS A 128 -2.83 -4.01 -30.42
N GLN A 129 -1.82 -3.47 -31.11
CA GLN A 129 -0.43 -3.94 -30.98
C GLN A 129 0.10 -3.77 -29.55
N PHE A 130 -0.18 -2.63 -28.93
CA PHE A 130 0.19 -2.37 -27.53
C PHE A 130 -0.47 -3.38 -26.58
N VAL A 131 -1.79 -3.63 -26.72
CA VAL A 131 -2.50 -4.63 -25.92
C VAL A 131 -1.91 -6.03 -26.12
N GLN A 132 -1.59 -6.41 -27.34
CA GLN A 132 -0.95 -7.70 -27.64
C GLN A 132 0.40 -7.84 -26.94
N SER A 133 1.24 -6.81 -26.96
CA SER A 133 2.53 -6.82 -26.26
C SER A 133 2.38 -6.90 -24.74
N VAL A 134 1.39 -6.23 -24.17
CA VAL A 134 1.11 -6.27 -22.72
C VAL A 134 0.67 -7.67 -22.27
N PHE A 135 -0.08 -8.37 -23.11
CA PHE A 135 -0.64 -9.70 -22.79
C PHE A 135 0.25 -10.87 -23.20
N ASP A 136 1.40 -10.61 -23.83
CA ASP A 136 2.28 -11.69 -24.26
C ASP A 136 2.68 -12.56 -23.05
N LYS A 137 2.41 -13.88 -23.18
CA LYS A 137 2.69 -14.91 -22.15
C LYS A 137 2.07 -14.66 -20.78
N LYS A 138 1.01 -13.84 -20.68
CA LYS A 138 0.32 -13.54 -19.41
C LYS A 138 -1.09 -14.12 -19.39
N LEU A 139 -1.46 -14.64 -18.21
CA LEU A 139 -2.82 -15.10 -17.94
C LEU A 139 -3.60 -13.99 -17.24
N VAL A 140 -4.51 -13.37 -17.96
CA VAL A 140 -5.31 -12.24 -17.47
C VAL A 140 -6.77 -12.64 -17.42
N SER A 141 -7.42 -12.49 -16.26
CA SER A 141 -8.82 -12.85 -16.03
C SER A 141 -9.77 -11.75 -16.52
N SER A 142 -9.44 -10.50 -16.24
CA SER A 142 -10.27 -9.34 -16.59
C SER A 142 -9.45 -8.13 -17.00
N VAL A 143 -10.09 -7.26 -17.75
CA VAL A 143 -9.49 -6.02 -18.26
C VAL A 143 -10.42 -4.86 -17.99
N PHE A 144 -9.88 -3.76 -17.54
CA PHE A 144 -10.60 -2.51 -17.29
C PHE A 144 -10.01 -1.41 -18.14
N LEU A 145 -10.88 -0.63 -18.77
CA LEU A 145 -10.52 0.54 -19.57
C LEU A 145 -11.01 1.78 -18.85
N THR A 146 -10.15 2.75 -18.62
CA THR A 146 -10.47 3.99 -17.90
C THR A 146 -9.74 5.18 -18.51
N GLY A 147 -10.20 6.39 -18.19
CA GLY A 147 -9.66 7.63 -18.71
C GLY A 147 -10.45 8.16 -19.91
N GLU A 148 -10.31 9.46 -20.17
CA GLU A 148 -11.04 10.19 -21.22
C GLU A 148 -10.84 9.58 -22.60
N GLY A 149 -9.67 8.96 -22.85
CA GLY A 149 -9.32 8.34 -24.12
C GLY A 149 -10.23 7.19 -24.54
N PHE A 150 -10.96 6.57 -23.60
CA PHE A 150 -11.87 5.47 -23.90
C PHE A 150 -13.35 5.87 -23.93
N GLU A 151 -13.69 7.14 -23.84
CA GLU A 151 -15.09 7.61 -23.88
C GLU A 151 -15.76 7.39 -25.24
N ASN A 152 -15.00 7.26 -26.32
CA ASN A 152 -15.50 7.04 -27.67
C ASN A 152 -15.19 5.62 -28.17
N ASN A 153 -16.07 5.05 -29.00
CA ASN A 153 -15.94 3.68 -29.52
C ASN A 153 -14.96 3.58 -30.72
N TRP A 154 -13.74 4.09 -30.57
CA TRP A 154 -12.73 4.11 -31.64
C TRP A 154 -11.89 2.83 -31.75
N TYR A 155 -11.99 1.89 -30.78
CA TYR A 155 -11.11 0.73 -30.62
C TYR A 155 -11.79 -0.65 -30.85
N PRO A 156 -12.58 -0.85 -31.91
CA PRO A 156 -13.28 -2.13 -32.15
C PRO A 156 -12.32 -3.31 -32.41
N LEU A 157 -11.15 -3.08 -33.05
CA LEU A 157 -10.17 -4.14 -33.28
C LEU A 157 -9.45 -4.55 -31.99
N SER A 158 -9.08 -3.56 -31.18
CA SER A 158 -8.48 -3.77 -29.87
C SER A 158 -9.45 -4.47 -28.92
N LEU A 159 -10.73 -4.12 -28.97
CA LEU A 159 -11.77 -4.73 -28.14
C LEU A 159 -11.86 -6.25 -28.37
N LYS A 160 -11.70 -6.72 -29.61
CA LYS A 160 -11.65 -8.16 -29.91
C LYS A 160 -10.48 -8.86 -29.21
N VAL A 161 -9.32 -8.19 -29.13
CA VAL A 161 -8.15 -8.74 -28.44
C VAL A 161 -8.33 -8.69 -26.92
N LEU A 162 -8.88 -7.59 -26.40
CA LEU A 162 -9.18 -7.42 -24.98
C LEU A 162 -10.15 -8.48 -24.46
N CYS A 163 -11.19 -8.80 -25.25
CA CYS A 163 -12.22 -9.78 -24.88
C CYS A 163 -11.84 -11.24 -25.19
N ASN A 164 -10.69 -11.51 -25.81
CA ASN A 164 -10.29 -12.86 -26.16
C ASN A 164 -9.92 -13.68 -24.92
N GLY A 165 -10.86 -14.53 -24.46
CA GLY A 165 -10.70 -15.34 -23.24
C GLY A 165 -10.74 -14.54 -21.94
N ARG A 166 -11.17 -13.27 -21.97
CA ARG A 166 -11.20 -12.35 -20.82
C ARG A 166 -12.52 -11.60 -20.75
N ARG A 167 -12.81 -11.05 -19.58
CA ARG A 167 -13.93 -10.11 -19.41
C ARG A 167 -13.39 -8.70 -19.47
N ALA A 168 -13.87 -7.89 -20.43
CA ALA A 168 -13.49 -6.48 -20.56
C ALA A 168 -14.60 -5.55 -20.07
N PHE A 169 -14.24 -4.52 -19.33
CA PHE A 169 -15.15 -3.56 -18.71
C PHE A 169 -14.69 -2.12 -18.97
N LEU A 170 -15.66 -1.21 -19.11
CA LEU A 170 -15.39 0.22 -18.98
C LEU A 170 -15.40 0.58 -17.50
N GLY A 171 -14.29 1.13 -17.03
CA GLY A 171 -14.05 1.42 -15.63
C GLY A 171 -14.56 2.80 -15.20
N ASN A 172 -15.79 3.15 -15.59
CA ASN A 172 -16.41 4.40 -15.16
C ASN A 172 -16.46 4.46 -13.63
N ASN A 173 -15.93 5.55 -13.06
CA ASN A 173 -15.83 5.75 -11.61
C ASN A 173 -15.03 4.65 -10.84
N LEU A 174 -14.17 3.90 -11.53
CA LEU A 174 -13.39 2.83 -10.91
C LEU A 174 -12.55 3.34 -9.74
N TYR A 175 -11.83 4.43 -9.95
CA TYR A 175 -10.96 5.03 -8.91
C TYR A 175 -11.76 5.56 -7.73
N SER A 176 -12.86 6.26 -7.98
CA SER A 176 -13.76 6.76 -6.92
C SER A 176 -14.35 5.62 -6.11
N LYS A 177 -14.78 4.53 -6.77
CA LYS A 177 -15.29 3.34 -6.07
C LYS A 177 -14.19 2.68 -5.23
N GLY A 178 -12.97 2.55 -5.78
CA GLY A 178 -11.83 2.02 -5.04
C GLY A 178 -11.52 2.85 -3.79
N ALA A 179 -11.53 4.17 -3.90
CA ALA A 179 -11.36 5.07 -2.76
C ALA A 179 -12.48 4.91 -1.71
N CYS A 180 -13.73 4.77 -2.15
CA CYS A 180 -14.86 4.50 -1.25
C CYS A 180 -14.68 3.16 -0.51
N TYR A 181 -14.24 2.11 -1.20
CA TYR A 181 -13.98 0.81 -0.55
C TYR A 181 -12.85 0.88 0.46
N THR A 182 -11.80 1.65 0.20
CA THR A 182 -10.73 1.90 1.18
C THR A 182 -11.29 2.61 2.42
N ALA A 183 -12.06 3.68 2.24
CA ALA A 183 -12.68 4.41 3.35
C ALA A 183 -13.60 3.50 4.17
N TYR A 184 -14.40 2.69 3.51
CA TYR A 184 -15.29 1.73 4.17
C TYR A 184 -14.52 0.69 5.00
N ARG A 185 -13.46 0.08 4.46
CA ARG A 185 -12.62 -0.87 5.21
C ARG A 185 -12.02 -0.23 6.45
N ARG A 186 -11.52 1.00 6.33
CA ARG A 186 -10.93 1.74 7.45
C ARG A 186 -11.96 2.09 8.52
N SER A 187 -13.21 2.44 8.14
CA SER A 187 -14.27 2.75 9.10
C SER A 187 -14.71 1.55 9.93
N LEU A 188 -14.52 0.33 9.42
CA LEU A 188 -14.85 -0.91 10.13
C LEU A 188 -13.70 -1.46 10.97
N ASP A 189 -12.52 -0.81 10.98
CA ASP A 189 -11.26 -1.35 11.54
C ASP A 189 -11.00 -2.81 11.07
N TYR A 190 -11.33 -3.08 9.81
CA TYR A 190 -11.26 -4.42 9.25
C TYR A 190 -9.80 -4.81 8.97
N LYS A 191 -9.30 -5.76 9.77
CA LYS A 191 -7.91 -6.23 9.72
C LYS A 191 -7.69 -7.45 8.82
N GLY A 192 -8.70 -7.91 8.09
CA GLY A 192 -8.59 -9.10 7.24
C GLY A 192 -8.49 -8.79 5.75
N GLY A 193 -8.13 -9.81 4.96
CA GLY A 193 -8.07 -9.78 3.50
C GLY A 193 -6.71 -9.36 2.94
N PRO A 194 -6.58 -9.30 1.59
CA PRO A 194 -5.32 -9.01 0.94
C PRO A 194 -4.76 -7.63 1.30
N ILE A 195 -3.43 -7.58 1.49
CA ILE A 195 -2.68 -6.36 1.77
C ILE A 195 -2.07 -5.87 0.46
N TYR A 196 -2.40 -4.62 0.10
CA TYR A 196 -1.79 -3.97 -1.06
C TYR A 196 -0.40 -3.46 -0.71
N LEU A 197 0.58 -3.74 -1.56
CA LEU A 197 1.95 -3.28 -1.45
C LEU A 197 2.35 -2.42 -2.66
N ASP A 198 3.11 -1.36 -2.38
CA ASP A 198 3.77 -0.50 -3.34
C ASP A 198 5.13 -0.04 -2.77
N ASP A 199 5.85 0.79 -3.51
CA ASP A 199 7.20 1.25 -3.14
C ASP A 199 7.23 2.07 -1.83
N THR A 200 6.07 2.50 -1.32
CA THR A 200 5.98 3.30 -0.09
C THR A 200 5.62 2.46 1.14
N LYS A 201 5.29 1.19 0.95
CA LYS A 201 4.78 0.30 2.00
C LYS A 201 5.84 -0.69 2.47
N MET A 202 5.84 -0.91 3.77
CA MET A 202 6.81 -1.79 4.42
C MET A 202 6.63 -3.24 3.98
N THR A 203 7.74 -3.87 3.58
CA THR A 203 7.85 -5.30 3.29
C THR A 203 8.48 -6.08 4.42
N GLU A 204 9.01 -5.40 5.41
CA GLU A 204 9.45 -5.95 6.69
C GLU A 204 8.54 -5.44 7.80
N GLN A 205 8.20 -6.30 8.75
CA GLN A 205 7.49 -5.90 9.97
C GLN A 205 8.43 -5.90 11.16
N ILE A 206 8.13 -5.03 12.11
CA ILE A 206 8.85 -4.94 13.39
C ILE A 206 7.90 -5.44 14.48
N CYS A 207 8.31 -6.48 15.22
CA CYS A 207 7.51 -7.09 16.27
C CYS A 207 8.22 -7.01 17.62
N LEU A 208 7.44 -6.81 18.67
CA LEU A 208 7.88 -6.97 20.06
C LEU A 208 7.18 -8.19 20.67
N LYS A 209 7.89 -8.93 21.51
CA LYS A 209 7.30 -10.00 22.30
C LYS A 209 6.45 -9.38 23.42
N MET A 210 5.17 -9.65 23.41
CA MET A 210 4.22 -9.08 24.35
C MET A 210 3.31 -10.17 24.92
N ARG A 211 2.86 -9.98 26.18
CA ARG A 211 1.80 -10.78 26.76
C ARG A 211 0.46 -10.08 26.58
N ILE A 212 -0.37 -10.63 25.70
CA ILE A 212 -1.70 -10.11 25.39
C ILE A 212 -2.74 -11.16 25.82
N ASN A 213 -3.69 -10.74 26.66
CA ASN A 213 -4.71 -11.65 27.22
C ASN A 213 -4.12 -12.91 27.88
N GLY A 214 -2.93 -12.80 28.47
CA GLY A 214 -2.24 -13.90 29.17
C GLY A 214 -1.45 -14.86 28.28
N GLN A 215 -1.36 -14.60 26.98
CA GLN A 215 -0.57 -15.37 26.03
C GLN A 215 0.60 -14.55 25.52
N ASP A 216 1.77 -15.19 25.41
CA ASP A 216 2.94 -14.54 24.82
C ASP A 216 2.82 -14.63 23.29
N GLU A 217 2.87 -13.48 22.64
CA GLU A 217 2.81 -13.37 21.19
C GLU A 217 3.73 -12.28 20.65
N TRP A 218 4.12 -12.42 19.39
CA TRP A 218 4.86 -11.39 18.66
C TRP A 218 3.88 -10.36 18.13
N TYR A 219 3.82 -9.21 18.80
CA TYR A 219 2.92 -8.12 18.41
C TYR A 219 3.60 -7.23 17.37
N PRO A 220 3.02 -7.07 16.17
CA PRO A 220 3.58 -6.20 15.14
C PRO A 220 3.36 -4.74 15.50
N VAL A 221 4.41 -4.08 15.98
CA VAL A 221 4.40 -2.62 16.24
C VAL A 221 4.47 -1.83 14.95
N VAL A 222 5.11 -2.38 13.92
CA VAL A 222 5.05 -1.88 12.54
C VAL A 222 4.69 -3.05 11.65
N PRO A 223 3.40 -3.21 11.29
CA PRO A 223 2.96 -4.32 10.45
C PRO A 223 3.32 -4.12 8.97
N TRP A 224 3.43 -5.21 8.22
CA TRP A 224 3.54 -5.18 6.76
C TRP A 224 2.46 -4.32 6.12
N GLY A 225 2.77 -3.70 4.98
CA GLY A 225 1.83 -2.90 4.21
C GLY A 225 1.50 -1.54 4.81
N THR A 226 2.12 -1.18 5.94
CA THR A 226 2.04 0.17 6.47
C THR A 226 2.97 1.09 5.69
N ARG A 227 2.58 2.32 5.44
CA ARG A 227 3.47 3.31 4.84
C ARG A 227 4.49 3.79 5.84
N TRP A 228 5.77 3.75 5.51
CA TRP A 228 6.84 4.11 6.43
C TRP A 228 6.62 5.50 7.07
N TYR A 229 6.20 6.51 6.32
CA TYR A 229 5.95 7.88 6.80
C TYR A 229 4.63 8.07 7.57
N GLU A 230 3.84 7.01 7.73
CA GLU A 230 2.61 6.95 8.56
C GLU A 230 2.75 5.95 9.72
N SER A 231 3.93 5.36 9.90
CA SER A 231 4.20 4.27 10.85
C SER A 231 4.76 4.75 12.19
N ASP A 232 4.80 6.07 12.42
CA ASP A 232 5.14 6.61 13.73
C ASP A 232 4.05 6.22 14.72
N MET A 233 4.42 5.43 15.72
CA MET A 233 3.51 4.95 16.76
C MET A 233 4.04 5.31 18.15
N GLN A 234 3.13 5.47 19.07
CA GLN A 234 3.44 5.65 20.48
C GLN A 234 2.40 4.90 21.31
N PHE A 235 2.84 4.03 22.19
CA PHE A 235 1.99 3.26 23.10
C PHE A 235 2.72 2.98 24.39
N GLU A 236 2.02 2.42 25.37
CA GLU A 236 2.56 2.14 26.68
C GLU A 236 2.49 0.65 26.95
N VAL A 237 3.55 0.13 27.59
CA VAL A 237 3.65 -1.28 27.99
C VAL A 237 4.03 -1.37 29.47
N LEU A 238 3.63 -2.47 30.09
CA LEU A 238 4.13 -2.90 31.38
C LEU A 238 5.25 -3.90 31.13
N LEU A 239 6.42 -3.63 31.73
CA LEU A 239 7.56 -4.54 31.66
C LEU A 239 7.55 -5.44 32.89
N GLU A 240 7.56 -6.75 32.67
CA GLU A 240 7.76 -7.78 33.67
C GLU A 240 9.22 -8.24 33.59
N GLU A 241 9.92 -8.33 34.69
CA GLU A 241 11.27 -8.93 34.91
C GLU A 241 12.09 -9.32 33.66
N VAL A 242 12.38 -8.36 32.80
CA VAL A 242 13.11 -8.60 31.55
C VAL A 242 14.41 -7.82 31.59
N GLU A 243 15.54 -8.49 31.34
CA GLU A 243 16.86 -7.85 31.23
C GLU A 243 17.05 -7.20 29.86
N ASP A 244 16.47 -7.79 28.81
CA ASP A 244 16.57 -7.33 27.43
C ASP A 244 15.22 -7.40 26.72
N ILE A 245 14.93 -6.42 25.88
CA ILE A 245 13.77 -6.46 24.97
C ILE A 245 14.25 -6.93 23.61
N GLU A 246 13.65 -8.03 23.13
CA GLU A 246 13.88 -8.55 21.79
C GLU A 246 12.95 -7.88 20.78
N ILE A 247 13.54 -7.37 19.71
CA ILE A 247 12.86 -6.78 18.55
C ILE A 247 13.05 -7.73 17.37
N HIS A 248 11.97 -8.35 16.92
CA HIS A 248 12.00 -9.21 15.74
C HIS A 248 11.65 -8.44 14.49
N ILE A 249 12.48 -8.58 13.46
CA ILE A 249 12.29 -8.00 12.14
C ILE A 249 12.10 -9.16 11.17
N GLU A 250 10.92 -9.23 10.58
CA GLU A 250 10.51 -10.35 9.72
C GLU A 250 10.20 -9.83 8.31
N SER A 251 10.86 -10.43 7.30
CA SER A 251 10.63 -10.09 5.89
C SER A 251 9.47 -10.91 5.29
N LEU A 252 8.72 -10.31 4.37
CA LEU A 252 7.69 -10.99 3.56
C LEU A 252 8.22 -12.18 2.75
N THR A 253 9.52 -12.19 2.43
CA THR A 253 10.13 -13.32 1.73
C THR A 253 10.24 -14.57 2.60
N GLY A 254 10.06 -14.43 3.93
CA GLY A 254 10.14 -15.52 4.92
C GLY A 254 11.55 -16.09 5.10
N ASN A 255 12.54 -15.58 4.38
CA ASN A 255 13.90 -16.12 4.39
C ASN A 255 14.82 -15.44 5.42
N GLU A 256 14.39 -14.30 5.95
CA GLU A 256 15.20 -13.49 6.85
C GLU A 256 14.36 -13.07 8.06
N MET A 257 14.66 -13.63 9.20
CA MET A 257 14.25 -13.11 10.50
C MET A 257 15.50 -12.64 11.22
N ARG A 258 15.52 -11.37 11.59
CA ARG A 258 16.59 -10.77 12.37
C ARG A 258 16.07 -10.44 13.76
N VAL A 259 16.93 -10.58 14.76
CA VAL A 259 16.62 -10.22 16.13
C VAL A 259 17.61 -9.15 16.57
N GLU A 260 17.09 -8.02 16.99
CA GLU A 260 17.85 -6.95 17.64
C GLU A 260 17.45 -6.92 19.11
N THR A 261 18.40 -6.62 19.98
CA THR A 261 18.17 -6.54 21.42
C THR A 261 18.42 -5.13 21.95
N VAL A 262 17.62 -4.72 22.93
CA VAL A 262 17.78 -3.48 23.66
C VAL A 262 17.90 -3.83 25.15
N SER A 263 19.02 -3.45 25.77
CA SER A 263 19.25 -3.74 27.18
C SER A 263 18.41 -2.84 28.08
N MET A 264 17.85 -3.44 29.12
CA MET A 264 17.07 -2.78 30.16
C MET A 264 17.80 -2.75 31.50
N GLU A 265 19.11 -3.02 31.53
CA GLU A 265 19.91 -3.13 32.76
C GLU A 265 19.89 -1.85 33.60
N GLU A 266 19.84 -0.66 32.98
CA GLU A 266 19.80 0.63 33.63
C GLU A 266 18.44 1.01 34.21
N LEU A 267 17.40 0.19 33.97
CA LEU A 267 16.10 0.42 34.58
C LEU A 267 16.13 0.25 36.10
N PRO A 268 15.42 1.07 36.82
CA PRO A 268 15.38 0.98 38.29
C PRO A 268 14.73 -0.33 38.72
N LYS A 269 15.40 -1.10 39.57
CA LYS A 269 14.83 -2.29 40.20
C LYS A 269 13.79 -1.87 41.23
N ARG A 270 12.50 -1.97 40.89
CA ARG A 270 11.39 -1.67 41.78
C ARG A 270 10.91 -2.94 42.48
N LYS A 271 10.49 -2.81 43.75
CA LYS A 271 10.15 -3.94 44.63
C LYS A 271 9.07 -4.84 44.07
N ASP A 272 8.15 -4.31 43.28
CA ASP A 272 6.96 -5.04 42.73
C ASP A 272 7.04 -5.22 41.22
N TYR A 273 8.24 -5.11 40.62
CA TYR A 273 8.53 -5.30 39.20
C TYR A 273 7.63 -4.49 38.23
N ALA A 274 6.90 -3.51 38.74
CA ALA A 274 6.01 -2.68 37.97
C ALA A 274 6.80 -1.56 37.29
N LEU A 275 7.20 -1.78 36.05
CA LEU A 275 7.79 -0.76 35.19
C LEU A 275 6.82 -0.44 34.06
N ARG A 276 6.59 0.84 33.82
CA ARG A 276 5.73 1.32 32.73
C ARG A 276 6.56 2.10 31.76
N LEU A 277 6.68 1.55 30.56
CA LEU A 277 7.47 2.15 29.50
C LEU A 277 6.55 2.74 28.42
N GLN A 278 6.93 3.90 27.93
CA GLN A 278 6.45 4.43 26.67
C GLN A 278 7.35 3.90 25.57
N VAL A 279 6.75 3.22 24.60
CA VAL A 279 7.42 2.77 23.38
C VAL A 279 7.03 3.70 22.26
N LYS A 280 8.03 4.18 21.51
CA LYS A 280 7.79 5.03 20.35
C LYS A 280 8.61 4.54 19.15
N THR A 281 7.96 4.47 17.98
CA THR A 281 8.64 4.27 16.69
C THR A 281 8.67 5.60 15.93
N LEU A 282 9.78 5.87 15.26
CA LEU A 282 9.97 7.04 14.41
C LEU A 282 10.77 6.65 13.17
N PHE A 283 10.18 6.81 12.00
CA PHE A 283 10.88 6.58 10.75
C PHE A 283 11.64 7.83 10.31
N LEU A 284 12.95 7.68 10.09
CA LEU A 284 13.80 8.73 9.52
C LEU A 284 13.71 8.75 7.99
N ASP A 285 13.62 7.56 7.39
CA ASP A 285 13.44 7.30 5.97
C ASP A 285 12.79 5.91 5.78
N GLU A 286 12.69 5.44 4.55
CA GLU A 286 12.09 4.15 4.21
C GLU A 286 12.86 2.91 4.73
N LYS A 287 14.13 3.09 5.10
CA LYS A 287 15.06 2.03 5.52
C LYS A 287 15.49 2.15 6.98
N THR A 288 15.15 3.24 7.66
CA THR A 288 15.67 3.52 8.98
C THR A 288 14.54 3.86 9.94
N CYS A 289 14.33 2.99 10.92
CA CYS A 289 13.36 3.17 12.00
C CYS A 289 14.10 3.27 13.34
N LYS A 290 13.75 4.27 14.14
CA LYS A 290 14.16 4.36 15.54
C LYS A 290 13.06 3.85 16.43
N ILE A 291 13.37 2.94 17.33
CA ILE A 291 12.48 2.51 18.41
C ILE A 291 13.07 2.98 19.74
N SER A 292 12.27 3.64 20.56
CA SER A 292 12.73 4.17 21.85
C SER A 292 11.82 3.70 22.98
N PHE A 293 12.45 3.53 24.14
CA PHE A 293 11.84 3.08 25.38
C PHE A 293 12.11 4.11 26.46
N LYS A 294 11.08 4.62 27.09
CA LYS A 294 11.19 5.64 28.14
C LYS A 294 10.39 5.23 29.37
N ASP A 295 10.99 5.28 30.57
CA ASP A 295 10.24 5.10 31.82
C ASP A 295 9.29 6.29 32.04
N ILE A 296 8.00 6.01 32.20
CA ILE A 296 6.98 7.02 32.46
C ILE A 296 6.36 6.88 33.87
N GLY A 297 6.81 5.89 34.63
CA GLY A 297 6.36 5.66 36.01
C GLY A 297 4.87 5.41 36.16
N PHE A 298 4.41 5.46 37.43
CA PHE A 298 2.99 5.30 37.82
C PHE A 298 2.51 6.48 38.69
N GLY A 299 2.94 7.69 38.37
CA GLY A 299 2.58 8.89 39.09
C GLY A 299 3.41 9.08 40.39
N GLU A 300 2.82 9.64 41.44
CA GLU A 300 3.54 10.05 42.65
C GLU A 300 4.15 8.87 43.43
N PHE A 301 3.54 7.70 43.41
CA PHE A 301 4.00 6.51 44.15
C PHE A 301 5.25 5.88 43.51
N PHE A 302 5.31 5.92 42.18
CA PHE A 302 6.44 5.42 41.41
C PHE A 302 6.75 6.43 40.32
N PRO A 303 7.47 7.49 40.65
CA PRO A 303 7.80 8.54 39.69
C PRO A 303 8.65 7.99 38.52
N ALA A 304 8.49 8.61 37.35
CA ALA A 304 9.33 8.34 36.21
C ALA A 304 10.79 8.61 36.54
N THR A 305 11.69 7.82 35.95
CA THR A 305 13.13 8.06 35.98
C THR A 305 13.61 8.72 34.70
N ASP A 306 14.90 9.03 34.63
CA ASP A 306 15.52 9.56 33.42
C ASP A 306 15.90 8.47 32.41
N PHE A 307 15.43 7.22 32.63
CA PHE A 307 15.71 6.10 31.72
C PHE A 307 15.14 6.37 30.33
N TYR A 308 16.03 6.31 29.36
CA TYR A 308 15.72 6.42 27.94
C TYR A 308 16.72 5.60 27.12
N GLU A 309 16.21 4.62 26.41
CA GLU A 309 16.99 3.82 25.47
C GLU A 309 16.41 3.94 24.07
N GLU A 310 17.27 4.04 23.05
CA GLU A 310 16.91 4.16 21.66
C GLU A 310 17.73 3.18 20.80
N LYS A 311 17.05 2.44 19.96
CA LYS A 311 17.69 1.54 19.00
C LYS A 311 17.33 1.97 17.58
N GLU A 312 18.35 2.10 16.74
CA GLU A 312 18.17 2.31 15.31
C GLU A 312 18.12 0.95 14.60
N ILE A 313 17.05 0.73 13.86
CA ILE A 313 16.77 -0.50 13.10
C ILE A 313 16.91 -0.18 11.62
N HIS A 314 17.83 -0.87 10.97
CA HIS A 314 18.00 -0.77 9.52
C HIS A 314 17.18 -1.87 8.84
N LEU A 315 16.23 -1.46 8.00
CA LEU A 315 15.38 -2.33 7.21
C LEU A 315 16.01 -2.59 5.84
N GLY A 316 15.76 -3.76 5.27
CA GLY A 316 16.36 -4.17 4.00
C GLY A 316 15.98 -3.30 2.80
N GLY A 317 14.93 -2.50 2.94
CA GLY A 317 14.37 -1.69 1.85
C GLY A 317 13.71 -2.53 0.76
N ASN A 318 12.97 -1.88 -0.13
CA ASN A 318 12.25 -2.56 -1.23
C ASN A 318 13.14 -2.83 -2.45
N ASP A 319 14.47 -2.64 -2.36
CA ASP A 319 15.40 -2.74 -3.48
C ASP A 319 15.43 -4.17 -4.03
N GLY A 320 14.67 -4.41 -5.09
CA GLY A 320 14.63 -5.68 -5.82
C GLY A 320 13.78 -6.79 -5.20
N GLN A 321 13.28 -6.65 -3.99
CA GLN A 321 12.45 -7.69 -3.36
C GLN A 321 11.13 -7.92 -4.12
N PHE A 322 10.48 -6.86 -4.63
CA PHE A 322 9.27 -7.00 -5.45
C PHE A 322 9.49 -7.83 -6.71
N ASN A 323 10.63 -7.65 -7.39
CA ASN A 323 10.94 -8.42 -8.60
C ASN A 323 11.13 -9.91 -8.33
N SER A 324 11.58 -10.29 -7.14
CA SER A 324 11.74 -11.70 -6.74
C SER A 324 10.45 -12.34 -6.27
N LEU A 325 9.44 -11.54 -5.86
CA LEU A 325 8.13 -11.99 -5.41
C LEU A 325 7.09 -12.11 -6.55
N LEU A 326 7.40 -11.55 -7.73
CA LEU A 326 6.59 -11.62 -8.95
C LEU A 326 6.91 -12.89 -9.74
#